data_7422068393a372bb830fc3db777a35ad
#
_entry.id   7422068393a372bb830fc3db777a35ad
#
_cell.length_a   1.000
_cell.length_b   1.000
_cell.length_c   1.000
_cell.angle_alpha   90.00
_cell.angle_beta   90.00
_cell.angle_gamma   90.00
#
_symmetry.space_group_name_H-M   'P 1'
#
loop_
_entity.id
_entity.type
_entity.pdbx_description
1 polymer ?
#
loop_
_entity_poly.entity_id
_entity_poly.type
_entity_poly.pdbx_seq_one_letter_code
_entity_poly.pdbx_strand_id
1 'polypeptide(L)'
;MSLSNDFKEFCEDELPMTDEEWEKWKNRLKEITKRLNRKYYSLYDLADEEIDNGLIVGSVGRTTAVRNVSDFDYIFSLPSEVYRRFDSYEGNGQSALLQEIKNELLKRYPDTNIKGDGQVVVIDFRDDGKIELVPAFEQSDGNFKYPDSRNGGSWKTTKPKPEIEKSKSLNSNFNNHFSNLTRLIRQWKNHMGFSFKGLLIDTLISDLIDDKGISEIYYSDYNILLKDIFEYFSNQDKNREYWYALGSNQKIYNNDGAKFVNKAKQALKKIEDASEEKLTEVYRQLFGRKFAQSTSTTNRASNEEFIDELFNVNIEYNIVLECEITQDGFRKALLSDFLKSRFKIKNRKSLDFEIIKSDIPDNLLSDVKYYWKVRNIGAEAIRRNCERGAIFSGKIKHHEDSQFKGDHYVECYAVLDNTVIARDRITVPINPLRGRDFIE
;
A
#
# COMPACT_ATOMS: atom_id res chain seq x y z
N MET A 1 -19.04 12.67 -19.10
CA MET A 1 -17.76 12.19 -19.68
C MET A 1 -17.89 10.70 -19.95
N SER A 2 -17.14 10.13 -20.89
CA SER A 2 -17.19 8.67 -21.11
C SER A 2 -16.31 7.98 -20.06
N LEU A 3 -16.64 6.75 -19.71
CA LEU A 3 -15.85 5.93 -18.78
C LEU A 3 -14.37 5.81 -19.22
N SER A 4 -14.12 5.77 -20.52
CA SER A 4 -12.78 5.79 -21.11
C SER A 4 -11.98 7.07 -20.77
N ASN A 5 -12.64 8.22 -20.78
CA ASN A 5 -12.01 9.48 -20.35
C ASN A 5 -11.78 9.52 -18.85
N ASP A 6 -12.71 8.99 -18.04
CA ASP A 6 -12.53 8.90 -16.60
C ASP A 6 -11.28 8.08 -16.25
N PHE A 7 -11.07 6.93 -16.93
CA PHE A 7 -9.84 6.14 -16.78
C PHE A 7 -8.59 6.91 -17.23
N LYS A 8 -8.67 7.61 -18.37
CA LYS A 8 -7.52 8.35 -18.89
C LYS A 8 -7.06 9.42 -17.90
N GLU A 9 -7.96 10.32 -17.51
CA GLU A 9 -7.65 11.40 -16.56
C GLU A 9 -7.12 10.83 -15.22
N PHE A 10 -7.73 9.78 -14.69
CA PHE A 10 -7.29 9.19 -13.45
C PHE A 10 -5.89 8.56 -13.55
N CYS A 11 -5.61 7.84 -14.64
CA CYS A 11 -4.32 7.17 -14.85
C CYS A 11 -3.18 8.14 -15.19
N GLU A 12 -3.47 9.25 -15.88
CA GLU A 12 -2.46 10.22 -16.30
C GLU A 12 -2.22 11.30 -15.23
N ASP A 13 -3.28 11.77 -14.55
CA ASP A 13 -3.20 12.94 -13.68
C ASP A 13 -3.18 12.61 -12.18
N GLU A 14 -3.85 11.52 -11.76
CA GLU A 14 -4.02 11.24 -10.34
C GLU A 14 -3.12 10.13 -9.79
N LEU A 15 -2.82 9.11 -10.58
CA LEU A 15 -2.06 7.96 -10.10
C LEU A 15 -0.54 8.11 -10.16
N PRO A 16 0.07 8.72 -11.17
CA PRO A 16 1.51 8.80 -11.27
C PRO A 16 2.13 9.73 -10.22
N MET A 17 3.37 9.47 -9.87
CA MET A 17 4.21 10.42 -9.14
C MET A 17 4.32 11.72 -9.92
N THR A 18 4.23 12.87 -9.25
CA THR A 18 4.39 14.18 -9.88
C THR A 18 5.87 14.46 -10.19
N ASP A 19 6.12 15.38 -11.13
CA ASP A 19 7.48 15.81 -11.45
C ASP A 19 8.18 16.43 -10.23
N GLU A 20 7.45 17.19 -9.41
CA GLU A 20 7.97 17.77 -8.16
C GLU A 20 8.38 16.69 -7.16
N GLU A 21 7.53 15.68 -6.97
CA GLU A 21 7.80 14.52 -6.13
C GLU A 21 9.04 13.75 -6.64
N TRP A 22 9.14 13.54 -7.96
CA TRP A 22 10.27 12.87 -8.59
C TRP A 22 11.59 13.63 -8.39
N GLU A 23 11.62 14.94 -8.68
CA GLU A 23 12.84 15.75 -8.53
C GLU A 23 13.31 15.82 -7.05
N LYS A 24 12.38 15.84 -6.10
CA LYS A 24 12.70 15.77 -4.67
C LYS A 24 13.43 14.46 -4.32
N TRP A 25 12.91 13.31 -4.77
CA TRP A 25 13.54 12.02 -4.54
C TRP A 25 14.90 11.90 -5.24
N LYS A 26 14.97 12.33 -6.48
CA LYS A 26 16.21 12.35 -7.27
C LYS A 26 17.33 13.16 -6.59
N ASN A 27 17.00 14.33 -6.06
CA ASN A 27 17.96 15.14 -5.32
C ASN A 27 18.48 14.43 -4.05
N ARG A 28 17.62 13.74 -3.32
CA ARG A 28 18.02 12.93 -2.15
C ARG A 28 18.94 11.78 -2.53
N LEU A 29 18.59 11.03 -3.57
CA LEU A 29 19.41 9.93 -4.08
C LEU A 29 20.79 10.43 -4.53
N LYS A 30 20.83 11.55 -5.25
CA LYS A 30 22.08 12.20 -5.66
C LYS A 30 23.00 12.49 -4.47
N GLU A 31 22.49 13.07 -3.40
CA GLU A 31 23.28 13.39 -2.21
C GLU A 31 23.77 12.13 -1.46
N ILE A 32 22.92 11.10 -1.38
CA ILE A 32 23.27 9.80 -0.79
C ILE A 32 24.38 9.14 -1.60
N THR A 33 24.20 9.03 -2.93
CA THR A 33 25.14 8.42 -3.86
C THR A 33 26.50 9.12 -3.80
N LYS A 34 26.50 10.44 -3.87
CA LYS A 34 27.71 11.27 -3.77
C LYS A 34 28.45 11.03 -2.46
N ARG A 35 27.73 10.91 -1.34
CA ARG A 35 28.33 10.63 -0.03
C ARG A 35 28.98 9.25 0.02
N LEU A 36 28.30 8.23 -0.48
CA LEU A 36 28.80 6.86 -0.48
C LEU A 36 29.94 6.66 -1.50
N ASN A 37 29.88 7.30 -2.67
CA ASN A 37 30.96 7.30 -3.64
C ASN A 37 32.25 7.86 -3.03
N ARG A 38 32.18 9.01 -2.36
CA ARG A 38 33.34 9.58 -1.65
C ARG A 38 33.93 8.63 -0.61
N LYS A 39 33.10 7.84 0.07
CA LYS A 39 33.57 6.89 1.08
C LYS A 39 34.22 5.65 0.47
N TYR A 40 33.60 5.09 -0.58
CA TYR A 40 33.96 3.75 -1.06
C TYR A 40 34.70 3.75 -2.40
N TYR A 41 34.58 4.82 -3.19
CA TYR A 41 35.16 4.91 -4.54
C TYR A 41 36.21 6.01 -4.72
N SER A 42 36.61 6.71 -3.66
CA SER A 42 37.61 7.79 -3.74
C SER A 42 38.95 7.40 -4.39
N LEU A 43 39.30 6.09 -4.32
CA LEU A 43 40.54 5.57 -4.92
C LEU A 43 40.37 5.31 -6.44
N TYR A 44 39.18 5.40 -7.00
CA TYR A 44 38.87 5.03 -8.39
C TYR A 44 38.47 6.24 -9.25
N ASP A 45 38.69 7.46 -8.80
CA ASP A 45 38.26 8.72 -9.46
C ASP A 45 36.73 8.81 -9.72
N LEU A 46 35.93 7.99 -9.05
CA LEU A 46 34.46 7.94 -9.19
C LEU A 46 33.74 8.67 -8.03
N ALA A 47 34.47 9.40 -7.20
CA ALA A 47 33.93 10.02 -6.00
C ALA A 47 32.86 11.09 -6.25
N ASP A 48 32.88 11.72 -7.43
CA ASP A 48 31.94 12.76 -7.83
C ASP A 48 30.83 12.26 -8.78
N GLU A 49 30.88 10.99 -9.20
CA GLU A 49 29.84 10.36 -9.99
C GLU A 49 28.57 10.19 -9.15
N GLU A 50 27.51 10.88 -9.52
CA GLU A 50 26.32 11.02 -8.69
C GLU A 50 25.39 9.80 -8.73
N ILE A 51 25.50 8.98 -9.78
CA ILE A 51 24.52 7.90 -10.07
C ILE A 51 25.17 6.56 -10.42
N ASP A 52 26.46 6.51 -10.75
CA ASP A 52 27.13 5.34 -11.37
C ASP A 52 27.05 4.06 -10.55
N ASN A 53 26.97 4.14 -9.21
CA ASN A 53 26.88 2.97 -8.33
C ASN A 53 25.49 2.80 -7.72
N GLY A 54 24.50 3.52 -8.21
CA GLY A 54 23.13 3.48 -7.70
C GLY A 54 22.13 2.87 -8.68
N LEU A 55 21.16 2.13 -8.16
CA LEU A 55 20.06 1.57 -8.93
C LEU A 55 18.74 1.78 -8.19
N ILE A 56 17.82 2.52 -8.80
CA ILE A 56 16.44 2.60 -8.32
C ILE A 56 15.75 1.28 -8.64
N VAL A 57 15.18 0.65 -7.62
CA VAL A 57 14.48 -0.64 -7.73
C VAL A 57 13.05 -0.54 -7.22
N GLY A 58 12.42 -1.64 -6.89
CA GLY A 58 11.05 -1.66 -6.39
C GLY A 58 10.02 -1.13 -7.39
N SER A 59 8.93 -0.57 -6.91
CA SER A 59 7.85 -0.06 -7.75
C SER A 59 8.26 1.14 -8.60
N VAL A 60 9.15 2.00 -8.07
CA VAL A 60 9.67 3.17 -8.80
C VAL A 60 10.58 2.73 -9.94
N GLY A 61 11.51 1.81 -9.68
CA GLY A 61 12.41 1.28 -10.72
C GLY A 61 11.66 0.57 -11.85
N ARG A 62 10.55 -0.11 -11.56
CA ARG A 62 9.66 -0.74 -12.53
C ARG A 62 8.63 0.22 -13.16
N THR A 63 8.64 1.51 -12.80
CA THR A 63 7.69 2.54 -13.27
C THR A 63 6.21 2.27 -12.92
N THR A 64 5.96 1.49 -11.87
CA THR A 64 4.62 1.06 -11.43
C THR A 64 4.19 1.69 -10.10
N ALA A 65 4.99 2.62 -9.55
CA ALA A 65 4.67 3.34 -8.33
C ALA A 65 3.45 4.26 -8.52
N VAL A 66 2.67 4.40 -7.44
CA VAL A 66 1.59 5.40 -7.35
C VAL A 66 2.10 6.66 -6.67
N ARG A 67 1.36 7.77 -6.83
CA ARG A 67 1.64 9.06 -6.17
C ARG A 67 1.78 8.91 -4.65
N ASN A 68 2.53 9.80 -4.01
CA ASN A 68 2.84 9.78 -2.58
C ASN A 68 3.58 8.49 -2.18
N VAL A 69 4.66 8.20 -2.90
CA VAL A 69 5.52 7.05 -2.59
C VAL A 69 6.03 7.15 -1.16
N SER A 70 5.67 6.17 -0.33
CA SER A 70 6.13 6.09 1.05
C SER A 70 7.54 5.54 1.17
N ASP A 71 7.88 4.58 0.29
CA ASP A 71 9.11 3.82 0.33
C ASP A 71 9.81 3.89 -1.03
N PHE A 72 11.03 4.40 -1.03
CA PHE A 72 11.85 4.50 -2.22
C PHE A 72 13.00 3.50 -2.14
N ASP A 73 12.88 2.40 -2.87
CA ASP A 73 13.86 1.30 -2.88
C ASP A 73 15.08 1.67 -3.71
N TYR A 74 16.26 1.61 -3.10
CA TYR A 74 17.51 1.99 -3.74
C TYR A 74 18.64 1.04 -3.41
N ILE A 75 19.26 0.45 -4.42
CA ILE A 75 20.48 -0.35 -4.28
C ILE A 75 21.68 0.57 -4.51
N PHE A 76 22.67 0.50 -3.61
CA PHE A 76 23.99 1.08 -3.82
C PHE A 76 25.02 -0.02 -3.93
N SER A 77 25.67 -0.11 -5.10
CA SER A 77 26.73 -1.08 -5.36
C SER A 77 28.01 -0.68 -4.66
N LEU A 78 28.58 -1.61 -3.92
CA LEU A 78 29.85 -1.44 -3.20
C LEU A 78 30.99 -2.18 -3.90
N PRO A 79 32.25 -1.73 -3.78
CA PRO A 79 33.41 -2.44 -4.30
C PRO A 79 33.57 -3.82 -3.65
N SER A 80 34.16 -4.77 -4.38
CA SER A 80 34.37 -6.17 -3.93
C SER A 80 35.27 -6.26 -2.68
N GLU A 81 36.18 -5.30 -2.48
CA GLU A 81 37.03 -5.21 -1.29
C GLU A 81 36.20 -5.02 -0.01
N VAL A 82 35.12 -4.26 -0.10
CA VAL A 82 34.19 -4.07 1.02
C VAL A 82 33.50 -5.38 1.36
N TYR A 83 33.07 -6.17 0.35
CA TYR A 83 32.52 -7.50 0.58
C TYR A 83 33.51 -8.38 1.36
N ARG A 84 34.75 -8.52 0.87
CA ARG A 84 35.76 -9.36 1.53
C ARG A 84 36.01 -8.97 2.97
N ARG A 85 36.05 -7.66 3.27
CA ARG A 85 36.23 -7.12 4.62
C ARG A 85 35.12 -7.56 5.58
N PHE A 86 33.86 -7.48 5.16
CA PHE A 86 32.73 -7.82 6.04
C PHE A 86 32.38 -9.32 6.01
N ASP A 87 32.74 -10.05 4.97
CA ASP A 87 32.57 -11.50 4.90
C ASP A 87 33.57 -12.23 5.84
N SER A 88 34.79 -11.67 6.01
CA SER A 88 35.79 -12.16 6.96
C SER A 88 35.63 -11.62 8.39
N TYR A 89 34.58 -10.87 8.68
CA TYR A 89 34.38 -10.22 9.97
C TYR A 89 34.01 -11.25 11.05
N GLU A 90 34.71 -11.22 12.20
CA GLU A 90 34.33 -12.06 13.34
C GLU A 90 33.01 -11.59 13.92
N GLY A 91 31.95 -12.40 13.81
CA GLY A 91 30.58 -12.10 14.21
C GLY A 91 29.68 -11.74 13.07
N ASN A 92 28.73 -10.82 13.27
CA ASN A 92 27.75 -10.43 12.26
C ASN A 92 28.27 -9.30 11.38
N GLY A 93 29.05 -9.67 10.33
CA GLY A 93 29.61 -8.71 9.37
C GLY A 93 28.55 -7.94 8.59
N GLN A 94 27.38 -8.57 8.33
CA GLN A 94 26.25 -7.94 7.66
C GLN A 94 25.68 -6.78 8.50
N SER A 95 25.52 -6.99 9.79
CA SER A 95 25.12 -5.92 10.72
C SER A 95 26.16 -4.81 10.79
N ALA A 96 27.47 -5.16 10.84
CA ALA A 96 28.55 -4.20 10.87
C ALA A 96 28.57 -3.33 9.61
N LEU A 97 28.33 -3.91 8.42
CA LEU A 97 28.20 -3.17 7.16
C LEU A 97 27.05 -2.17 7.22
N LEU A 98 25.86 -2.59 7.64
CA LEU A 98 24.69 -1.71 7.75
C LEU A 98 24.97 -0.53 8.72
N GLN A 99 25.65 -0.79 9.84
CA GLN A 99 26.04 0.26 10.79
C GLN A 99 27.09 1.21 10.22
N GLU A 100 28.07 0.72 9.45
CA GLU A 100 29.05 1.56 8.79
C GLU A 100 28.40 2.53 7.79
N ILE A 101 27.47 2.01 6.94
CA ILE A 101 26.71 2.82 5.98
C ILE A 101 25.86 3.87 6.72
N LYS A 102 25.11 3.44 7.75
CA LYS A 102 24.34 4.35 8.59
C LYS A 102 25.19 5.49 9.14
N ASN A 103 26.33 5.16 9.75
CA ASN A 103 27.23 6.17 10.35
C ASN A 103 27.79 7.11 9.29
N GLU A 104 28.03 6.63 8.08
CA GLU A 104 28.49 7.47 6.99
C GLU A 104 27.40 8.44 6.51
N LEU A 105 26.15 7.97 6.42
CA LEU A 105 25.01 8.81 6.03
C LEU A 105 24.64 9.84 7.11
N LEU A 106 24.80 9.52 8.38
CA LEU A 106 24.61 10.48 9.49
C LEU A 106 25.55 11.69 9.41
N LYS A 107 26.71 11.58 8.78
CA LYS A 107 27.58 12.74 8.54
C LYS A 107 26.97 13.75 7.55
N ARG A 108 26.09 13.31 6.66
CA ARG A 108 25.37 14.18 5.71
C ARG A 108 24.00 14.60 6.26
N TYR A 109 23.37 13.73 7.02
CA TYR A 109 22.02 13.88 7.57
C TYR A 109 22.01 13.69 9.10
N PRO A 110 22.66 14.61 9.87
CA PRO A 110 22.84 14.41 11.32
C PRO A 110 21.53 14.39 12.11
N ASP A 111 20.50 15.10 11.63
CA ASP A 111 19.20 15.23 12.29
C ASP A 111 18.13 14.30 11.71
N THR A 112 18.50 13.44 10.75
CA THR A 112 17.59 12.49 10.12
C THR A 112 17.60 11.17 10.87
N ASN A 113 16.43 10.57 11.04
CA ASN A 113 16.32 9.25 11.64
C ASN A 113 16.83 8.19 10.65
N ILE A 114 18.02 7.64 10.91
CA ILE A 114 18.63 6.59 10.08
C ILE A 114 18.81 5.32 10.92
N LYS A 115 18.26 4.20 10.42
CA LYS A 115 18.32 2.90 11.10
C LYS A 115 18.86 1.84 10.15
N GLY A 116 19.65 0.89 10.67
CA GLY A 116 19.92 -0.38 10.00
C GLY A 116 18.80 -1.35 10.38
N ASP A 117 18.07 -1.87 9.39
CA ASP A 117 16.95 -2.80 9.59
C ASP A 117 17.09 -4.03 8.72
N GLY A 118 17.50 -5.12 9.32
CA GLY A 118 17.57 -6.43 8.69
C GLY A 118 18.46 -6.47 7.44
N GLN A 119 17.99 -5.93 6.34
CA GLN A 119 18.61 -5.98 5.01
C GLN A 119 18.94 -4.61 4.43
N VAL A 120 18.44 -3.53 5.04
CA VAL A 120 18.48 -2.17 4.50
C VAL A 120 19.00 -1.18 5.53
N VAL A 121 19.41 -0.02 5.03
CA VAL A 121 19.54 1.19 5.84
C VAL A 121 18.37 2.09 5.49
N VAL A 122 17.47 2.27 6.43
CA VAL A 122 16.29 3.15 6.29
C VAL A 122 16.69 4.57 6.61
N ILE A 123 16.44 5.49 5.68
CA ILE A 123 16.65 6.93 5.84
C ILE A 123 15.26 7.57 5.85
N ASP A 124 14.79 7.96 7.02
CA ASP A 124 13.44 8.45 7.25
C ASP A 124 13.41 9.98 7.17
N PHE A 125 12.78 10.50 6.13
CA PHE A 125 12.57 11.94 5.91
C PHE A 125 11.23 12.43 6.51
N ARG A 126 10.68 11.70 7.48
CA ARG A 126 9.42 12.00 8.17
C ARG A 126 8.23 12.06 7.20
N ASP A 127 7.56 13.24 7.11
CA ASP A 127 6.34 13.43 6.32
C ASP A 127 6.54 13.20 4.82
N ASP A 128 7.78 13.15 4.37
CA ASP A 128 8.16 12.98 2.98
C ASP A 128 8.43 11.53 2.57
N GLY A 129 8.22 10.57 3.48
CA GLY A 129 8.54 9.17 3.23
C GLY A 129 9.99 8.80 3.50
N LYS A 130 10.40 7.58 3.15
CA LYS A 130 11.73 7.03 3.46
C LYS A 130 12.44 6.48 2.21
N ILE A 131 13.77 6.40 2.29
CA ILE A 131 14.59 5.63 1.36
C ILE A 131 15.03 4.35 2.07
N GLU A 132 14.77 3.21 1.44
CA GLU A 132 15.29 1.91 1.84
C GLU A 132 16.54 1.61 1.00
N LEU A 133 17.69 1.93 1.57
CA LEU A 133 18.98 1.72 0.92
C LEU A 133 19.47 0.30 1.18
N VAL A 134 19.60 -0.49 0.12
CA VAL A 134 20.24 -1.81 0.13
C VAL A 134 21.70 -1.66 -0.28
N PRO A 135 22.69 -1.75 0.63
CA PRO A 135 24.07 -1.87 0.22
C PRO A 135 24.31 -3.24 -0.40
N ALA A 136 24.81 -3.31 -1.60
CA ALA A 136 24.92 -4.58 -2.31
C ALA A 136 26.22 -4.67 -3.14
N PHE A 137 26.51 -5.88 -3.61
CA PHE A 137 27.68 -6.19 -4.43
C PHE A 137 27.19 -6.79 -5.74
N GLU A 138 27.38 -6.06 -6.83
CA GLU A 138 26.99 -6.55 -8.15
C GLU A 138 27.87 -7.74 -8.54
N GLN A 139 27.24 -8.82 -9.00
CA GLN A 139 27.89 -10.05 -9.42
C GLN A 139 28.09 -10.03 -10.93
N SER A 140 28.97 -10.90 -11.44
CA SER A 140 29.27 -11.02 -12.87
C SER A 140 28.06 -11.39 -13.74
N ASP A 141 27.02 -11.98 -13.13
CA ASP A 141 25.75 -12.33 -13.79
C ASP A 141 24.70 -11.19 -13.71
N GLY A 142 25.09 -10.01 -13.21
CA GLY A 142 24.20 -8.83 -13.06
C GLY A 142 23.26 -8.90 -11.86
N ASN A 143 23.32 -9.95 -11.04
CA ASN A 143 22.59 -10.04 -9.78
C ASN A 143 23.29 -9.25 -8.67
N PHE A 144 22.58 -9.02 -7.57
CA PHE A 144 23.13 -8.29 -6.42
C PHE A 144 23.16 -9.17 -5.18
N LYS A 145 24.35 -9.34 -4.59
CA LYS A 145 24.51 -9.96 -3.27
C LYS A 145 24.38 -8.87 -2.20
N TYR A 146 23.52 -9.06 -1.21
CA TYR A 146 23.23 -8.07 -0.19
C TYR A 146 23.17 -8.67 1.23
N PRO A 147 23.38 -7.87 2.30
CA PRO A 147 23.39 -8.35 3.67
C PRO A 147 21.98 -8.65 4.19
N ASP A 148 21.87 -9.68 5.03
CA ASP A 148 20.77 -9.88 5.96
C ASP A 148 21.35 -10.06 7.36
N SER A 149 21.16 -9.09 8.23
CA SER A 149 21.73 -9.09 9.58
C SER A 149 20.98 -9.97 10.59
N ARG A 150 19.84 -10.55 10.20
CA ARG A 150 19.02 -11.40 11.06
C ARG A 150 19.65 -12.77 11.25
N ASN A 151 19.33 -13.44 12.39
CA ASN A 151 19.75 -14.80 12.69
C ASN A 151 21.28 -15.02 12.61
N GLY A 152 22.07 -14.07 13.08
CA GLY A 152 23.55 -14.15 13.09
C GLY A 152 24.22 -13.65 11.83
N GLY A 153 23.45 -13.23 10.82
CA GLY A 153 23.95 -12.68 9.57
C GLY A 153 24.05 -13.69 8.43
N SER A 154 23.71 -13.24 7.23
CA SER A 154 23.86 -14.02 5.98
C SER A 154 23.92 -13.09 4.78
N TRP A 155 24.40 -13.62 3.65
CA TRP A 155 24.34 -12.93 2.36
C TRP A 155 23.22 -13.53 1.53
N LYS A 156 22.39 -12.66 0.94
CA LYS A 156 21.30 -13.03 0.04
C LYS A 156 21.54 -12.48 -1.35
N THR A 157 20.77 -12.94 -2.31
CA THR A 157 20.87 -12.50 -3.71
C THR A 157 19.49 -12.02 -4.19
N THR A 158 19.48 -10.92 -4.96
CA THR A 158 18.30 -10.39 -5.64
C THR A 158 18.60 -10.08 -7.11
N LYS A 159 17.56 -10.06 -7.95
CA LYS A 159 17.65 -9.89 -9.41
C LYS A 159 16.71 -8.77 -9.90
N PRO A 160 16.93 -7.53 -9.49
CA PRO A 160 15.99 -6.44 -9.83
C PRO A 160 16.09 -5.99 -11.29
N LYS A 161 17.26 -6.12 -11.94
CA LYS A 161 17.45 -5.65 -13.33
C LYS A 161 16.50 -6.32 -14.32
N PRO A 162 16.37 -7.66 -14.35
CA PRO A 162 15.39 -8.31 -15.24
C PRO A 162 13.93 -7.94 -14.98
N GLU A 163 13.56 -7.65 -13.72
CA GLU A 163 12.22 -7.17 -13.37
C GLU A 163 11.94 -5.78 -13.95
N ILE A 164 12.93 -4.88 -13.82
CA ILE A 164 12.87 -3.53 -14.38
C ILE A 164 12.81 -3.57 -15.91
N GLU A 165 13.66 -4.40 -16.54
CA GLU A 165 13.72 -4.55 -17.99
C GLU A 165 12.42 -5.11 -18.58
N LYS A 166 11.85 -6.18 -17.97
CA LYS A 166 10.54 -6.72 -18.41
C LYS A 166 9.44 -5.68 -18.26
N SER A 167 9.40 -4.92 -17.15
CA SER A 167 8.42 -3.87 -16.93
C SER A 167 8.56 -2.74 -17.96
N LYS A 168 9.78 -2.28 -18.22
CA LYS A 168 10.07 -1.26 -19.25
C LYS A 168 9.67 -1.74 -20.64
N SER A 169 9.96 -2.99 -20.99
CA SER A 169 9.56 -3.58 -22.27
C SER A 169 8.04 -3.60 -22.43
N LEU A 170 7.30 -4.04 -21.39
CA LEU A 170 5.84 -4.00 -21.41
C LEU A 170 5.29 -2.57 -21.56
N ASN A 171 5.89 -1.59 -20.87
CA ASN A 171 5.48 -0.19 -21.01
C ASN A 171 5.74 0.35 -22.41
N SER A 172 6.87 0.02 -23.03
CA SER A 172 7.17 0.43 -24.40
C SER A 172 6.21 -0.21 -25.41
N ASN A 173 5.89 -1.50 -25.23
CA ASN A 173 5.00 -2.23 -26.12
C ASN A 173 3.54 -1.75 -26.04
N PHE A 174 3.11 -1.29 -24.87
CA PHE A 174 1.73 -0.92 -24.57
C PHE A 174 1.55 0.56 -24.24
N ASN A 175 2.42 1.46 -24.70
CA ASN A 175 2.29 2.92 -24.50
C ASN A 175 1.99 3.31 -23.05
N ASN A 176 2.71 2.74 -22.07
CA ASN A 176 2.55 2.89 -20.64
C ASN A 176 1.25 2.30 -20.03
N HIS A 177 0.40 1.66 -20.80
CA HIS A 177 -0.82 1.04 -20.27
C HIS A 177 -0.54 -0.06 -19.26
N PHE A 178 0.59 -0.79 -19.34
CA PHE A 178 1.02 -1.72 -18.31
C PHE A 178 1.19 -1.02 -16.95
N SER A 179 1.92 0.08 -16.88
CA SER A 179 2.07 0.88 -15.66
C SER A 179 0.73 1.41 -15.15
N ASN A 180 -0.14 1.85 -16.03
CA ASN A 180 -1.46 2.37 -15.66
C ASN A 180 -2.33 1.28 -15.02
N LEU A 181 -2.38 0.08 -15.60
CA LEU A 181 -3.13 -1.05 -15.04
C LEU A 181 -2.56 -1.48 -13.68
N THR A 182 -1.24 -1.58 -13.56
CA THR A 182 -0.60 -1.93 -12.28
C THR A 182 -0.84 -0.89 -11.20
N ARG A 183 -0.83 0.42 -11.55
CA ARG A 183 -1.17 1.52 -10.63
C ARG A 183 -2.64 1.48 -10.20
N LEU A 184 -3.56 1.20 -11.11
CA LEU A 184 -4.99 1.02 -10.78
C LEU A 184 -5.17 -0.09 -9.74
N ILE A 185 -4.50 -1.22 -9.89
CA ILE A 185 -4.59 -2.32 -8.92
C ILE A 185 -3.93 -1.98 -7.59
N ARG A 186 -2.83 -1.22 -7.57
CA ARG A 186 -2.26 -0.69 -6.34
C ARG A 186 -3.20 0.28 -5.64
N GLN A 187 -3.83 1.17 -6.40
CA GLN A 187 -4.83 2.08 -5.87
C GLN A 187 -6.03 1.33 -5.30
N TRP A 188 -6.50 0.29 -6.00
CA TRP A 188 -7.56 -0.58 -5.52
C TRP A 188 -7.21 -1.25 -4.18
N LYS A 189 -6.03 -1.89 -4.06
CA LYS A 189 -5.63 -2.51 -2.78
C LYS A 189 -5.55 -1.49 -1.65
N ASN A 190 -4.99 -0.31 -1.92
CA ASN A 190 -4.83 0.76 -0.93
C ASN A 190 -6.19 1.31 -0.51
N HIS A 191 -7.07 1.58 -1.46
CA HIS A 191 -8.41 2.09 -1.19
C HIS A 191 -9.28 1.06 -0.46
N MET A 192 -9.23 -0.20 -0.85
CA MET A 192 -10.01 -1.29 -0.23
C MET A 192 -9.39 -1.83 1.06
N GLY A 193 -8.19 -1.39 1.44
CA GLY A 193 -7.55 -1.69 2.71
C GLY A 193 -7.13 -3.15 2.89
N PHE A 194 -6.32 -3.69 1.98
CA PHE A 194 -5.78 -5.04 2.14
C PHE A 194 -4.37 -5.14 1.55
N SER A 195 -3.57 -6.08 2.07
CA SER A 195 -2.22 -6.34 1.57
C SER A 195 -2.26 -7.05 0.22
N PHE A 196 -1.41 -6.61 -0.69
CA PHE A 196 -1.13 -7.25 -1.96
C PHE A 196 0.24 -6.78 -2.45
N LYS A 197 1.22 -7.68 -2.52
CA LYS A 197 2.59 -7.34 -2.86
C LYS A 197 2.69 -6.71 -4.25
N GLY A 198 3.34 -5.55 -4.33
CA GLY A 198 3.45 -4.79 -5.58
C GLY A 198 4.11 -5.57 -6.72
N LEU A 199 5.17 -6.35 -6.42
CA LEU A 199 5.82 -7.19 -7.43
C LEU A 199 4.87 -8.31 -7.92
N LEU A 200 4.01 -8.85 -7.06
CA LEU A 200 3.02 -9.85 -7.46
C LEU A 200 1.92 -9.23 -8.34
N ILE A 201 1.50 -8.00 -8.08
CA ILE A 201 0.57 -7.26 -8.97
C ILE A 201 1.16 -7.16 -10.37
N ASP A 202 2.42 -6.68 -10.47
CA ASP A 202 3.09 -6.51 -11.76
C ASP A 202 3.24 -7.85 -12.49
N THR A 203 3.58 -8.92 -11.77
CA THR A 203 3.72 -10.27 -12.29
C THR A 203 2.40 -10.80 -12.85
N LEU A 204 1.33 -10.79 -12.07
CA LEU A 204 0.05 -11.36 -12.50
C LEU A 204 -0.59 -10.60 -13.67
N ILE A 205 -0.37 -9.30 -13.77
CA ILE A 205 -0.82 -8.52 -14.94
C ILE A 205 0.04 -8.85 -16.16
N SER A 206 1.35 -9.04 -16.01
CA SER A 206 2.22 -9.50 -17.09
C SER A 206 1.80 -10.88 -17.60
N ASP A 207 1.56 -11.82 -16.68
CA ASP A 207 1.12 -13.18 -17.00
C ASP A 207 -0.22 -13.18 -17.75
N LEU A 208 -1.19 -12.37 -17.32
CA LEU A 208 -2.48 -12.23 -18.00
C LEU A 208 -2.33 -11.69 -19.42
N ILE A 209 -1.46 -10.69 -19.63
CA ILE A 209 -1.20 -10.12 -20.95
C ILE A 209 -0.61 -11.20 -21.88
N ASP A 210 0.37 -11.94 -21.37
CA ASP A 210 1.02 -13.03 -22.11
C ASP A 210 0.02 -14.20 -22.38
N ASP A 211 -0.76 -14.63 -21.38
CA ASP A 211 -1.74 -15.73 -21.48
C ASP A 211 -2.89 -15.44 -22.46
N LYS A 212 -3.37 -14.20 -22.51
CA LYS A 212 -4.43 -13.77 -23.43
C LYS A 212 -3.91 -13.34 -24.80
N GLY A 213 -2.59 -13.26 -25.00
CA GLY A 213 -2.00 -12.79 -26.24
C GLY A 213 -2.40 -11.36 -26.60
N ILE A 214 -2.51 -10.47 -25.59
CA ILE A 214 -2.89 -9.07 -25.80
C ILE A 214 -1.77 -8.38 -26.56
N SER A 215 -2.09 -7.77 -27.69
CA SER A 215 -1.13 -7.07 -28.56
C SER A 215 -1.23 -5.55 -28.48
N GLU A 216 -2.39 -5.02 -28.12
CA GLU A 216 -2.65 -3.58 -28.01
C GLU A 216 -3.59 -3.31 -26.84
N ILE A 217 -3.45 -2.14 -26.22
CA ILE A 217 -4.31 -1.70 -25.10
C ILE A 217 -4.66 -0.22 -25.31
N TYR A 218 -5.95 0.09 -25.19
CA TYR A 218 -6.48 1.45 -25.23
C TYR A 218 -7.35 1.72 -23.98
N TYR A 219 -7.59 2.98 -23.62
CA TYR A 219 -8.48 3.33 -22.50
C TYR A 219 -9.93 2.85 -22.70
N SER A 220 -10.38 2.67 -23.92
CA SER A 220 -11.68 2.06 -24.24
C SER A 220 -11.81 0.61 -23.74
N ASP A 221 -10.69 -0.09 -23.62
CA ASP A 221 -10.64 -1.51 -23.27
C ASP A 221 -10.63 -1.74 -21.76
N TYR A 222 -10.39 -0.70 -20.96
CA TYR A 222 -10.13 -0.81 -19.53
C TYR A 222 -11.26 -1.48 -18.74
N ASN A 223 -12.53 -1.26 -19.12
CA ASN A 223 -13.64 -1.96 -18.49
C ASN A 223 -13.58 -3.48 -18.71
N ILE A 224 -13.20 -3.91 -19.91
CA ILE A 224 -13.03 -5.34 -20.24
C ILE A 224 -11.77 -5.89 -19.57
N LEU A 225 -10.66 -5.19 -19.70
CA LEU A 225 -9.37 -5.60 -19.11
C LEU A 225 -9.44 -5.70 -17.58
N LEU A 226 -10.12 -4.80 -16.91
CA LEU A 226 -10.28 -4.88 -15.45
C LEU A 226 -11.15 -6.06 -15.02
N LYS A 227 -12.19 -6.42 -15.79
CA LYS A 227 -12.93 -7.66 -15.57
C LYS A 227 -12.01 -8.88 -15.72
N ASP A 228 -11.23 -8.92 -16.80
CA ASP A 228 -10.26 -9.98 -17.05
C ASP A 228 -9.20 -10.08 -15.93
N ILE A 229 -8.67 -8.95 -15.47
CA ILE A 229 -7.70 -8.88 -14.37
C ILE A 229 -8.32 -9.42 -13.07
N PHE A 230 -9.51 -8.97 -12.70
CA PHE A 230 -10.17 -9.43 -11.48
C PHE A 230 -10.60 -10.90 -11.58
N GLU A 231 -11.01 -11.38 -12.73
CA GLU A 231 -11.28 -12.79 -12.98
C GLU A 231 -9.99 -13.62 -12.82
N TYR A 232 -8.90 -13.22 -13.48
CA TYR A 232 -7.61 -13.88 -13.38
C TYR A 232 -7.09 -13.95 -11.94
N PHE A 233 -7.24 -12.86 -11.18
CA PHE A 233 -6.88 -12.82 -9.77
C PHE A 233 -7.79 -13.70 -8.92
N SER A 234 -9.08 -13.74 -9.21
CA SER A 234 -10.07 -14.55 -8.46
C SER A 234 -9.86 -16.05 -8.63
N ASN A 235 -9.23 -16.45 -9.72
CA ASN A 235 -8.92 -17.84 -10.08
C ASN A 235 -7.56 -18.32 -9.57
N GLN A 236 -6.75 -17.44 -8.90
CA GLN A 236 -5.48 -17.86 -8.32
C GLN A 236 -5.70 -18.82 -7.14
N ASP A 237 -4.84 -19.83 -7.02
CA ASP A 237 -4.87 -20.75 -5.89
C ASP A 237 -4.38 -20.05 -4.60
N LYS A 238 -5.26 -19.96 -3.60
CA LYS A 238 -4.96 -19.34 -2.30
C LYS A 238 -3.92 -20.09 -1.48
N ASN A 239 -3.78 -21.40 -1.75
CA ASN A 239 -2.84 -22.25 -1.04
C ASN A 239 -1.49 -22.36 -1.76
N ARG A 240 -1.34 -21.65 -2.88
CA ARG A 240 -0.08 -21.60 -3.60
C ARG A 240 1.01 -21.02 -2.71
N GLU A 241 2.15 -21.71 -2.63
CA GLU A 241 3.25 -21.32 -1.76
C GLU A 241 3.96 -20.06 -2.28
N TYR A 242 4.13 -19.93 -3.59
CA TYR A 242 4.81 -18.80 -4.23
C TYR A 242 4.43 -18.64 -5.71
N TRP A 243 4.68 -17.47 -6.25
CA TRP A 243 4.66 -17.13 -7.68
C TRP A 243 6.09 -16.84 -8.14
N TYR A 244 6.33 -16.95 -9.44
CA TYR A 244 7.59 -16.53 -10.04
C TYR A 244 7.48 -15.08 -10.53
N ALA A 245 8.38 -14.20 -10.09
CA ALA A 245 8.39 -12.79 -10.44
C ALA A 245 8.68 -12.59 -11.94
N LEU A 246 7.98 -11.63 -12.55
CA LEU A 246 8.22 -11.24 -13.94
C LEU A 246 9.71 -10.94 -14.19
N GLY A 247 10.24 -11.39 -15.32
CA GLY A 247 11.62 -11.17 -15.75
C GLY A 247 12.69 -11.91 -14.95
N SER A 248 12.62 -11.92 -13.62
CA SER A 248 13.65 -12.48 -12.75
C SER A 248 13.46 -13.95 -12.38
N ASN A 249 12.22 -14.46 -12.44
CA ASN A 249 11.82 -15.77 -11.92
C ASN A 249 12.16 -16.00 -10.43
N GLN A 250 12.35 -14.93 -9.65
CA GLN A 250 12.50 -15.04 -8.20
C GLN A 250 11.16 -15.41 -7.54
N LYS A 251 11.22 -16.17 -6.44
CA LYS A 251 10.00 -16.57 -5.72
C LYS A 251 9.39 -15.40 -4.95
N ILE A 252 8.11 -15.14 -5.20
CA ILE A 252 7.28 -14.23 -4.40
C ILE A 252 6.42 -15.09 -3.49
N TYR A 253 6.81 -15.24 -2.23
CA TYR A 253 6.12 -16.11 -1.28
C TYR A 253 4.75 -15.56 -0.86
N ASN A 254 3.78 -16.46 -0.73
CA ASN A 254 2.43 -16.20 -0.23
C ASN A 254 2.41 -16.16 1.30
N ASN A 255 2.65 -14.99 1.88
CA ASN A 255 2.73 -14.85 3.34
C ASN A 255 1.39 -14.46 3.99
N ASP A 256 0.39 -14.06 3.18
CA ASP A 256 -0.88 -13.50 3.64
C ASP A 256 -2.11 -14.34 3.25
N GLY A 257 -1.89 -15.55 2.70
CA GLY A 257 -2.95 -16.46 2.27
C GLY A 257 -3.70 -15.95 1.05
N ALA A 258 -3.02 -15.18 0.17
CA ALA A 258 -3.56 -14.63 -1.06
C ALA A 258 -4.94 -13.97 -0.87
N LYS A 259 -5.04 -13.08 0.11
CA LYS A 259 -6.30 -12.36 0.43
C LYS A 259 -6.89 -11.63 -0.76
N PHE A 260 -6.03 -11.19 -1.69
CA PHE A 260 -6.45 -10.53 -2.93
C PHE A 260 -7.44 -11.35 -3.77
N VAL A 261 -7.39 -12.68 -3.72
CA VAL A 261 -8.28 -13.59 -4.47
C VAL A 261 -9.76 -13.34 -4.11
N ASN A 262 -10.09 -13.28 -2.82
CA ASN A 262 -11.45 -13.00 -2.38
C ASN A 262 -11.87 -11.56 -2.69
N LYS A 263 -10.95 -10.61 -2.56
CA LYS A 263 -11.21 -9.20 -2.88
C LYS A 263 -11.46 -9.00 -4.38
N ALA A 264 -10.69 -9.70 -5.24
CA ALA A 264 -10.89 -9.69 -6.69
C ALA A 264 -12.25 -10.27 -7.08
N LYS A 265 -12.67 -11.38 -6.46
CA LYS A 265 -13.98 -11.97 -6.68
C LYS A 265 -15.14 -11.02 -6.33
N GLN A 266 -14.98 -10.25 -5.24
CA GLN A 266 -15.95 -9.23 -4.85
C GLN A 266 -15.97 -8.05 -5.82
N ALA A 267 -14.81 -7.61 -6.31
CA ALA A 267 -14.67 -6.52 -7.27
C ALA A 267 -15.30 -6.91 -8.63
N LEU A 268 -14.96 -8.11 -9.14
CA LEU A 268 -15.53 -8.65 -10.38
C LEU A 268 -17.04 -8.65 -10.33
N LYS A 269 -17.62 -9.25 -9.28
CA LYS A 269 -19.06 -9.32 -9.10
C LYS A 269 -19.72 -7.93 -9.12
N LYS A 270 -19.13 -6.93 -8.46
CA LYS A 270 -19.67 -5.56 -8.47
C LYS A 270 -19.71 -4.95 -9.87
N ILE A 271 -18.67 -5.23 -10.69
CA ILE A 271 -18.58 -4.71 -12.06
C ILE A 271 -19.58 -5.44 -12.97
N GLU A 272 -19.74 -6.77 -12.81
CA GLU A 272 -20.67 -7.57 -13.61
C GLU A 272 -22.14 -7.26 -13.30
N ASP A 273 -22.48 -7.03 -12.02
CA ASP A 273 -23.85 -6.72 -11.59
C ASP A 273 -24.26 -5.27 -11.93
N ALA A 274 -23.32 -4.43 -12.41
CA ALA A 274 -23.58 -3.02 -12.71
C ALA A 274 -24.11 -2.81 -14.12
N SER A 275 -25.15 -1.98 -14.25
CA SER A 275 -25.52 -1.42 -15.56
C SER A 275 -24.45 -0.44 -16.04
N GLU A 276 -24.34 -0.23 -17.35
CA GLU A 276 -23.34 0.65 -17.97
C GLU A 276 -23.31 2.05 -17.35
N GLU A 277 -24.48 2.61 -17.07
CA GLU A 277 -24.65 3.92 -16.42
C GLU A 277 -24.07 4.00 -14.99
N LYS A 278 -23.93 2.86 -14.31
CA LYS A 278 -23.42 2.75 -12.94
C LYS A 278 -21.95 2.39 -12.84
N LEU A 279 -21.31 2.06 -13.94
CA LEU A 279 -19.91 1.62 -13.94
C LEU A 279 -18.95 2.68 -13.34
N THR A 280 -19.13 3.94 -13.68
CA THR A 280 -18.32 5.04 -13.10
C THR A 280 -18.41 5.06 -11.58
N GLU A 281 -19.61 4.86 -11.00
CA GLU A 281 -19.79 4.81 -9.56
C GLU A 281 -19.15 3.55 -8.94
N VAL A 282 -19.27 2.40 -9.61
CA VAL A 282 -18.62 1.15 -9.18
C VAL A 282 -17.10 1.31 -9.14
N TYR A 283 -16.51 1.89 -10.19
CA TYR A 283 -15.06 2.14 -10.21
C TYR A 283 -14.63 3.18 -9.17
N ARG A 284 -15.46 4.20 -8.88
CA ARG A 284 -15.21 5.12 -7.76
C ARG A 284 -15.21 4.39 -6.42
N GLN A 285 -16.09 3.41 -6.21
CA GLN A 285 -16.08 2.55 -5.01
C GLN A 285 -14.83 1.66 -4.94
N LEU A 286 -14.24 1.26 -6.06
CA LEU A 286 -13.05 0.42 -6.11
C LEU A 286 -11.74 1.22 -5.99
N PHE A 287 -11.67 2.39 -6.63
CA PHE A 287 -10.42 3.18 -6.72
C PHE A 287 -10.39 4.42 -5.82
N GLY A 288 -11.52 4.79 -5.27
CA GLY A 288 -11.64 5.96 -4.39
C GLY A 288 -12.24 7.18 -5.06
N ARG A 289 -12.47 8.22 -4.23
CA ARG A 289 -13.22 9.43 -4.61
C ARG A 289 -12.61 10.24 -5.75
N LYS A 290 -11.30 10.11 -5.99
CA LYS A 290 -10.61 10.83 -7.07
C LYS A 290 -10.91 10.24 -8.45
N PHE A 291 -11.42 9.01 -8.54
CA PHE A 291 -11.84 8.44 -9.81
C PHE A 291 -13.10 9.16 -10.34
N ALA A 292 -13.03 9.66 -11.56
CA ALA A 292 -14.11 10.42 -12.23
C ALA A 292 -14.65 11.57 -11.36
N GLN A 293 -13.75 12.30 -10.71
CA GLN A 293 -14.12 13.49 -9.97
C GLN A 293 -14.46 14.58 -10.98
N SER A 294 -15.76 14.73 -11.30
CA SER A 294 -16.21 15.89 -12.06
C SER A 294 -15.86 17.16 -11.30
N THR A 295 -15.47 18.22 -12.00
CA THR A 295 -15.25 19.58 -11.47
C THR A 295 -16.49 20.21 -10.82
N SER A 296 -17.63 19.50 -10.81
CA SER A 296 -18.78 19.90 -10.02
C SER A 296 -18.47 19.61 -8.55
N THR A 297 -18.30 20.65 -7.79
CA THR A 297 -18.29 20.66 -6.31
C THR A 297 -19.40 19.76 -5.77
N THR A 298 -19.11 18.48 -5.55
CA THR A 298 -19.91 17.69 -4.63
C THR A 298 -19.74 18.38 -3.28
N ASN A 299 -20.86 18.85 -2.68
CA ASN A 299 -20.86 19.43 -1.36
C ASN A 299 -20.09 18.52 -0.41
N ARG A 300 -18.86 18.87 -0.14
CA ARG A 300 -18.09 18.29 0.96
C ARG A 300 -18.95 18.56 2.20
N ALA A 301 -19.38 17.51 2.91
CA ALA A 301 -19.81 17.75 4.27
C ALA A 301 -18.62 18.44 4.94
N SER A 302 -18.80 19.63 5.43
CA SER A 302 -17.75 20.57 5.83
C SER A 302 -16.75 20.03 6.86
N ASN A 303 -16.98 18.80 7.38
CA ASN A 303 -16.25 18.21 8.50
C ASN A 303 -15.69 16.80 8.20
N GLU A 304 -15.65 16.34 6.95
CA GLU A 304 -15.07 15.04 6.63
C GLU A 304 -13.60 15.15 6.27
N GLU A 305 -12.75 14.43 7.01
CA GLU A 305 -11.33 14.26 6.74
C GLU A 305 -11.08 12.92 6.04
N PHE A 306 -10.05 12.86 5.22
CA PHE A 306 -9.64 11.68 4.50
C PHE A 306 -8.20 11.33 4.87
N ILE A 307 -7.94 10.06 5.12
CA ILE A 307 -6.64 9.60 5.63
C ILE A 307 -5.50 9.87 4.62
N ASP A 308 -5.81 9.83 3.33
CA ASP A 308 -4.87 10.10 2.23
C ASP A 308 -4.55 11.61 2.05
N GLU A 309 -5.21 12.49 2.81
CA GLU A 309 -4.87 13.90 2.93
C GLU A 309 -3.94 14.17 4.12
N LEU A 310 -3.90 13.26 5.09
CA LEU A 310 -3.10 13.38 6.32
C LEU A 310 -1.82 12.55 6.27
N PHE A 311 -1.85 11.39 5.61
CA PHE A 311 -0.76 10.42 5.59
C PHE A 311 -0.61 9.81 4.20
N ASN A 312 0.61 9.37 3.87
CA ASN A 312 0.82 8.49 2.73
C ASN A 312 0.04 7.18 2.94
N VAL A 313 -0.37 6.49 1.87
CA VAL A 313 -1.10 5.23 1.98
C VAL A 313 -0.40 4.14 1.20
N ASN A 314 0.14 3.16 1.92
CA ASN A 314 0.69 1.93 1.34
C ASN A 314 0.33 0.74 2.22
N ILE A 315 -0.76 0.05 1.88
CA ILE A 315 -1.28 -1.06 2.69
C ILE A 315 -0.42 -2.30 2.47
N GLU A 316 0.35 -2.68 3.49
CA GLU A 316 1.22 -3.86 3.51
C GLU A 316 0.68 -4.96 4.42
N TYR A 317 -0.04 -4.56 5.46
CA TYR A 317 -0.57 -5.45 6.48
C TYR A 317 -2.09 -5.42 6.53
N ASN A 318 -2.66 -6.30 7.33
CA ASN A 318 -4.10 -6.39 7.55
C ASN A 318 -4.40 -6.30 9.04
N ILE A 319 -5.42 -5.53 9.35
CA ILE A 319 -6.08 -5.55 10.65
C ILE A 319 -7.52 -5.98 10.47
N VAL A 320 -8.13 -6.49 11.52
CA VAL A 320 -9.56 -6.87 11.53
C VAL A 320 -10.21 -6.20 12.72
N LEU A 321 -11.21 -5.38 12.43
CA LEU A 321 -12.05 -4.75 13.44
C LEU A 321 -13.21 -5.65 13.82
N GLU A 322 -13.53 -5.65 15.11
CA GLU A 322 -14.76 -6.19 15.65
C GLU A 322 -15.39 -5.16 16.60
N CYS A 323 -16.67 -5.26 16.81
CA CYS A 323 -17.40 -4.42 17.74
C CYS A 323 -18.18 -5.29 18.74
N GLU A 324 -17.90 -5.13 20.01
CA GLU A 324 -18.71 -5.68 21.08
C GLU A 324 -19.86 -4.72 21.40
N ILE A 325 -21.08 -5.23 21.33
CA ILE A 325 -22.30 -4.47 21.59
C ILE A 325 -22.78 -4.78 23.00
N THR A 326 -22.88 -3.77 23.83
CA THR A 326 -23.39 -3.91 25.20
C THR A 326 -24.69 -3.14 25.38
N GLN A 327 -25.64 -3.74 26.09
CA GLN A 327 -26.86 -3.11 26.56
C GLN A 327 -27.16 -3.56 27.98
N ASP A 328 -27.52 -2.63 28.85
CA ASP A 328 -27.86 -2.93 30.23
C ASP A 328 -28.92 -4.04 30.35
N GLY A 329 -28.61 -5.05 31.16
CA GLY A 329 -29.48 -6.21 31.39
C GLY A 329 -29.39 -7.33 30.34
N PHE A 330 -28.55 -7.21 29.31
CA PHE A 330 -28.39 -8.21 28.25
C PHE A 330 -26.95 -8.71 28.15
N ARG A 331 -26.78 -9.90 27.57
CA ARG A 331 -25.46 -10.43 27.27
C ARG A 331 -24.81 -9.59 26.17
N LYS A 332 -23.50 -9.40 26.28
CA LYS A 332 -22.68 -8.83 25.24
C LYS A 332 -22.76 -9.66 23.97
N ALA A 333 -22.72 -9.01 22.81
CA ALA A 333 -22.80 -9.67 21.51
C ALA A 333 -21.83 -9.03 20.52
N LEU A 334 -21.31 -9.81 19.59
CA LEU A 334 -20.43 -9.32 18.54
C LEU A 334 -21.22 -8.79 17.35
N LEU A 335 -20.81 -7.68 16.77
CA LEU A 335 -21.43 -7.09 15.59
C LEU A 335 -21.40 -8.05 14.40
N SER A 336 -20.33 -8.82 14.24
CA SER A 336 -20.20 -9.83 13.20
C SER A 336 -21.34 -10.87 13.23
N ASP A 337 -21.85 -11.22 14.40
CA ASP A 337 -22.98 -12.16 14.55
C ASP A 337 -24.31 -11.52 14.17
N PHE A 338 -24.50 -10.24 14.49
CA PHE A 338 -25.64 -9.46 14.02
C PHE A 338 -25.65 -9.34 12.49
N LEU A 339 -24.51 -9.07 11.88
CA LEU A 339 -24.40 -8.95 10.43
C LEU A 339 -24.69 -10.25 9.69
N LYS A 340 -24.25 -11.40 10.22
CA LYS A 340 -24.60 -12.75 9.69
C LYS A 340 -26.09 -13.01 9.72
N SER A 341 -26.76 -12.58 10.79
CA SER A 341 -28.19 -12.77 11.01
C SER A 341 -29.06 -11.72 10.33
N ARG A 342 -28.46 -10.74 9.63
CA ARG A 342 -29.14 -9.59 9.00
C ARG A 342 -29.97 -8.74 9.97
N PHE A 343 -29.69 -8.80 11.27
CA PHE A 343 -30.33 -7.94 12.26
C PHE A 343 -29.71 -6.55 12.26
N LYS A 344 -30.54 -5.55 12.55
CA LYS A 344 -30.10 -4.17 12.81
C LYS A 344 -30.03 -3.89 14.30
N ILE A 345 -29.05 -3.09 14.67
CA ILE A 345 -28.84 -2.70 16.07
C ILE A 345 -29.87 -1.63 16.45
N LYS A 346 -30.47 -1.76 17.64
CA LYS A 346 -31.30 -0.68 18.19
C LYS A 346 -30.40 0.45 18.73
N ASN A 347 -30.87 1.70 18.73
CA ASN A 347 -30.17 2.82 19.34
C ASN A 347 -30.01 2.66 20.86
N ARG A 348 -29.16 3.49 21.49
CA ARG A 348 -28.80 3.46 22.92
C ARG A 348 -28.08 2.18 23.34
N LYS A 349 -27.08 1.79 22.57
CA LYS A 349 -26.16 0.70 22.85
C LYS A 349 -24.75 1.27 23.05
N SER A 350 -23.99 0.66 23.90
CA SER A 350 -22.56 0.87 24.00
C SER A 350 -21.87 -0.02 22.96
N LEU A 351 -20.96 0.58 22.20
CA LEU A 351 -20.23 -0.04 21.09
C LEU A 351 -18.73 0.07 21.39
N ASP A 352 -18.11 -1.06 21.66
CA ASP A 352 -16.67 -1.14 21.94
C ASP A 352 -15.97 -1.77 20.74
N PHE A 353 -15.27 -0.96 19.96
CA PHE A 353 -14.50 -1.37 18.79
C PHE A 353 -13.10 -1.79 19.22
N GLU A 354 -12.61 -2.87 18.64
CA GLU A 354 -11.27 -3.41 18.92
C GLU A 354 -10.65 -4.02 17.67
N ILE A 355 -9.33 -3.87 17.52
CA ILE A 355 -8.55 -4.64 16.56
C ILE A 355 -8.35 -6.03 17.16
N ILE A 356 -9.12 -7.02 16.66
CA ILE A 356 -9.07 -8.41 17.17
C ILE A 356 -8.03 -9.27 16.47
N LYS A 357 -7.51 -8.82 15.34
CA LYS A 357 -6.51 -9.54 14.57
C LYS A 357 -5.63 -8.56 13.79
N SER A 358 -4.33 -8.83 13.81
CA SER A 358 -3.33 -8.07 13.04
C SER A 358 -2.25 -9.03 12.54
N ASP A 359 -1.70 -8.76 11.35
CA ASP A 359 -0.49 -9.43 10.84
C ASP A 359 0.71 -8.47 10.76
N ILE A 360 0.60 -7.29 11.40
CA ILE A 360 1.74 -6.39 11.60
C ILE A 360 2.77 -7.08 12.47
N PRO A 361 4.05 -7.14 12.05
CA PRO A 361 5.13 -7.76 12.84
C PRO A 361 5.29 -7.14 14.23
N ASP A 362 5.56 -7.97 15.26
CA ASP A 362 5.68 -7.53 16.65
C ASP A 362 6.76 -6.46 16.86
N ASN A 363 7.85 -6.52 16.10
CA ASN A 363 8.94 -5.54 16.18
C ASN A 363 8.56 -4.14 15.65
N LEU A 364 7.43 -3.99 14.95
CA LEU A 364 6.91 -2.72 14.47
C LEU A 364 5.80 -2.15 15.36
N LEU A 365 5.14 -2.99 16.17
CA LEU A 365 3.96 -2.59 16.94
C LEU A 365 4.22 -1.41 17.90
N SER A 366 5.43 -1.28 18.44
CA SER A 366 5.79 -0.18 19.35
C SER A 366 5.77 1.20 18.67
N ASP A 367 6.01 1.25 17.38
CA ASP A 367 6.12 2.47 16.58
C ASP A 367 4.82 2.79 15.82
N VAL A 368 3.88 1.84 15.78
CA VAL A 368 2.57 2.01 15.14
C VAL A 368 1.67 2.93 15.96
N LYS A 369 1.10 3.93 15.30
CA LYS A 369 0.06 4.80 15.86
C LYS A 369 -1.28 4.46 15.23
N TYR A 370 -2.32 4.42 16.06
CA TYR A 370 -3.67 4.13 15.59
C TYR A 370 -4.49 5.40 15.47
N TYR A 371 -5.26 5.51 14.39
CA TYR A 371 -6.21 6.59 14.14
C TYR A 371 -7.58 6.00 13.84
N TRP A 372 -8.60 6.71 14.24
CA TRP A 372 -10.00 6.31 14.11
C TRP A 372 -10.81 7.37 13.40
N LYS A 373 -11.81 6.93 12.64
CA LYS A 373 -12.82 7.78 12.03
C LYS A 373 -14.19 7.17 12.25
N VAL A 374 -15.13 7.98 12.74
CA VAL A 374 -16.54 7.60 12.88
C VAL A 374 -17.36 8.48 11.96
N ARG A 375 -18.15 7.88 11.07
CA ARG A 375 -18.97 8.61 10.11
C ARG A 375 -20.41 8.14 10.15
N ASN A 376 -21.33 9.05 10.43
CA ASN A 376 -22.76 8.84 10.28
C ASN A 376 -23.15 9.05 8.81
N ILE A 377 -23.99 8.19 8.26
CA ILE A 377 -24.36 8.20 6.84
C ILE A 377 -25.88 8.24 6.66
N GLY A 378 -26.30 8.71 5.48
CA GLY A 378 -27.70 8.76 5.08
C GLY A 378 -28.42 10.08 5.39
N ALA A 379 -29.65 10.18 4.89
CA ALA A 379 -30.46 11.42 4.94
C ALA A 379 -30.67 11.98 6.37
N GLU A 380 -30.73 11.12 7.37
CA GLU A 380 -30.89 11.53 8.77
C GLU A 380 -29.65 12.21 9.34
N ALA A 381 -28.43 11.75 8.94
CA ALA A 381 -27.18 12.40 9.33
C ALA A 381 -27.11 13.83 8.78
N ILE A 382 -27.42 13.98 7.50
CA ILE A 382 -27.46 15.27 6.80
C ILE A 382 -28.52 16.18 7.45
N ARG A 383 -29.74 15.69 7.66
CA ARG A 383 -30.84 16.46 8.25
C ARG A 383 -30.50 17.01 9.64
N ARG A 384 -29.72 16.26 10.44
CA ARG A 384 -29.30 16.65 11.80
C ARG A 384 -27.97 17.38 11.84
N ASN A 385 -27.30 17.54 10.73
CA ASN A 385 -25.93 18.07 10.67
C ASN A 385 -24.96 17.36 11.66
N CYS A 386 -25.07 16.01 11.70
CA CYS A 386 -24.30 15.17 12.63
C CYS A 386 -23.53 14.07 11.89
N GLU A 387 -23.06 14.37 10.69
CA GLU A 387 -22.37 13.41 9.84
C GLU A 387 -21.04 12.93 10.44
N ARG A 388 -20.36 13.78 11.22
CA ARG A 388 -19.02 13.50 11.77
C ARG A 388 -18.00 13.27 10.64
N GLY A 389 -16.88 12.61 10.91
CA GLY A 389 -15.92 12.22 9.88
C GLY A 389 -14.52 12.79 10.09
N ALA A 390 -14.27 13.45 11.23
CA ALA A 390 -12.92 13.80 11.65
C ALA A 390 -12.10 12.54 11.97
N ILE A 391 -10.82 12.59 11.67
CA ILE A 391 -9.85 11.55 12.01
C ILE A 391 -9.13 11.96 13.29
N PHE A 392 -9.07 11.06 14.26
CA PHE A 392 -8.47 11.34 15.56
C PHE A 392 -7.54 10.21 16.01
N SER A 393 -6.50 10.55 16.76
CA SER A 393 -5.58 9.58 17.35
C SER A 393 -6.27 8.76 18.44
N GLY A 394 -5.96 7.46 18.52
CA GLY A 394 -6.53 6.55 19.50
C GLY A 394 -5.61 5.39 19.82
N LYS A 395 -6.14 4.40 20.55
CA LYS A 395 -5.49 3.13 20.90
C LYS A 395 -6.08 2.02 20.01
N ILE A 396 -5.70 0.77 20.30
CA ILE A 396 -6.26 -0.44 19.65
C ILE A 396 -7.75 -0.65 19.95
N LYS A 397 -8.32 0.09 20.90
CA LYS A 397 -9.74 0.08 21.27
C LYS A 397 -10.32 1.48 21.17
N HIS A 398 -11.57 1.55 20.75
CA HIS A 398 -12.36 2.79 20.66
C HIS A 398 -13.80 2.53 21.10
N HIS A 399 -14.35 3.45 21.90
CA HIS A 399 -15.69 3.38 22.44
C HIS A 399 -16.61 4.42 21.79
N GLU A 400 -17.84 4.01 21.45
CA GLU A 400 -18.91 4.89 20.95
C GLU A 400 -20.25 4.52 21.56
N ASP A 401 -21.07 5.54 21.81
CA ASP A 401 -22.48 5.35 22.17
C ASP A 401 -23.39 5.51 20.95
N SER A 402 -24.26 4.53 20.68
CA SER A 402 -25.17 4.55 19.56
C SER A 402 -26.37 5.48 19.80
N GLN A 403 -26.15 6.80 19.85
CA GLN A 403 -27.21 7.80 19.99
C GLN A 403 -27.85 8.19 18.64
N PHE A 404 -27.10 8.01 17.56
CA PHE A 404 -27.54 8.31 16.20
C PHE A 404 -28.49 7.21 15.69
N LYS A 405 -29.58 7.62 15.02
CA LYS A 405 -30.59 6.72 14.45
C LYS A 405 -30.37 6.53 12.94
N GLY A 406 -29.29 5.99 12.55
CA GLY A 406 -28.94 5.74 11.15
C GLY A 406 -27.69 4.91 11.04
N ASP A 407 -27.44 4.40 9.86
CA ASP A 407 -26.24 3.61 9.62
C ASP A 407 -25.00 4.49 9.78
N HIS A 408 -23.95 3.92 10.36
CA HIS A 408 -22.65 4.56 10.41
C HIS A 408 -21.54 3.54 10.15
N TYR A 409 -20.36 4.01 9.86
CA TYR A 409 -19.18 3.16 9.81
C TYR A 409 -18.08 3.70 10.71
N VAL A 410 -17.23 2.79 11.14
CA VAL A 410 -16.01 3.08 11.88
C VAL A 410 -14.83 2.55 11.08
N GLU A 411 -13.82 3.38 10.89
CA GLU A 411 -12.55 3.01 10.28
C GLU A 411 -11.44 3.13 11.32
N CYS A 412 -10.51 2.19 11.27
CA CYS A 412 -9.26 2.25 12.00
C CYS A 412 -8.08 2.17 11.03
N TYR A 413 -7.08 2.96 11.30
CA TYR A 413 -5.86 3.07 10.50
C TYR A 413 -4.65 2.83 11.40
N ALA A 414 -3.78 1.93 10.98
CA ALA A 414 -2.46 1.74 11.58
C ALA A 414 -1.43 2.53 10.77
N VAL A 415 -0.79 3.49 11.40
CA VAL A 415 0.16 4.42 10.79
C VAL A 415 1.55 4.18 11.37
N LEU A 416 2.51 3.92 10.50
CA LEU A 416 3.93 3.78 10.80
C LEU A 416 4.71 4.75 9.90
N ASP A 417 5.64 5.51 10.47
CA ASP A 417 6.51 6.45 9.73
C ASP A 417 5.71 7.30 8.72
N ASN A 418 4.64 7.95 9.20
CA ASN A 418 3.73 8.78 8.40
C ASN A 418 3.02 8.08 7.23
N THR A 419 2.99 6.75 7.25
CA THR A 419 2.34 5.94 6.22
C THR A 419 1.28 5.04 6.82
N VAL A 420 0.09 5.01 6.25
CA VAL A 420 -0.97 4.04 6.59
C VAL A 420 -0.56 2.69 6.04
N ILE A 421 -0.18 1.77 6.92
CA ILE A 421 0.29 0.43 6.57
C ILE A 421 -0.78 -0.65 6.67
N ALA A 422 -1.85 -0.37 7.44
CA ALA A 422 -3.03 -1.22 7.52
C ALA A 422 -4.27 -0.39 7.82
N ARG A 423 -5.43 -0.85 7.35
CA ARG A 423 -6.73 -0.26 7.70
C ARG A 423 -7.83 -1.30 7.62
N ASP A 424 -8.89 -1.07 8.37
CA ASP A 424 -10.13 -1.81 8.22
C ASP A 424 -11.33 -0.92 8.51
N ARG A 425 -12.49 -1.35 8.03
CA ARG A 425 -13.75 -0.62 8.14
C ARG A 425 -14.88 -1.56 8.52
N ILE A 426 -15.60 -1.22 9.56
CA ILE A 426 -16.80 -1.94 9.98
C ILE A 426 -18.04 -1.04 9.86
N THR A 427 -19.08 -1.56 9.22
CA THR A 427 -20.37 -0.85 9.11
C THR A 427 -21.30 -1.29 10.22
N VAL A 428 -21.90 -0.32 10.89
CA VAL A 428 -22.81 -0.53 12.02
C VAL A 428 -24.23 -0.15 11.57
N PRO A 429 -25.09 -1.14 11.26
CA PRO A 429 -26.45 -0.91 10.79
C PRO A 429 -27.38 -0.62 11.98
N ILE A 430 -27.70 0.65 12.21
CA ILE A 430 -28.64 1.06 13.26
C ILE A 430 -30.01 1.30 12.63
N ASN A 431 -31.02 0.61 13.15
CA ASN A 431 -32.41 0.73 12.66
C ASN A 431 -33.03 2.07 13.13
N PRO A 432 -33.46 2.97 12.22
CA PRO A 432 -34.35 4.04 12.60
C PRO A 432 -35.66 3.40 13.06
N LEU A 433 -36.07 3.66 14.30
CA LEU A 433 -37.40 3.27 14.75
C LEU A 433 -38.43 3.87 13.78
N ARG A 434 -38.99 3.07 12.86
CA ARG A 434 -40.23 3.43 12.18
C ARG A 434 -41.30 3.42 13.25
N GLY A 435 -41.97 4.57 13.43
CA GLY A 435 -43.04 4.71 14.43
C GLY A 435 -44.28 3.90 14.12
N ARG A 436 -44.22 2.56 14.29
CA ARG A 436 -45.38 1.64 14.30
C ARG A 436 -45.05 0.24 14.86
N ASP A 437 -43.94 0.06 15.58
CA ASP A 437 -43.70 -1.21 16.28
C ASP A 437 -43.85 -1.02 17.80
N PHE A 438 -45.01 -0.45 18.20
CA PHE A 438 -45.57 -0.64 19.52
C PHE A 438 -46.78 -1.55 19.35
N ILE A 439 -46.56 -2.85 19.28
CA ILE A 439 -47.53 -3.85 19.66
C ILE A 439 -46.75 -4.98 20.34
N GLU A 440 -46.98 -5.06 21.67
CA GLU A 440 -46.79 -6.12 22.66
C GLU A 440 -45.45 -6.82 22.78
#